data_ae3fef69d4e993aa2f2d60a84ccd2c87
#
_entry.id   ae3fef69d4e993aa2f2d60a84ccd2c87
#
_cell.length_a   1.000
_cell.length_b   1.000
_cell.length_c   1.000
_cell.angle_alpha   90.00
_cell.angle_beta   90.00
_cell.angle_gamma   90.00
#
_symmetry.space_group_name_H-M   'P 1'
#
loop_
_entity.id
_entity.type
_entity.pdbx_description
1 polymer ?
#
loop_
_entity_poly.entity_id
_entity_poly.type
_entity_poly.pdbx_seq_one_letter_code
_entity_poly.pdbx_strand_id
1 'polypeptide(L)'
;MVRPRLSGICGSDLATVDGMSSRYFEPIVSFPFVPGHEVVGELDDGSRVVVEPVLHCAIRGIDPPCDMCAAGRTNLCERVAFGHLEPGLQSGFCEDTGGGWSTFMVAHDAQLHRVPDDFSDEDAVMVEPTACAVHLAHSHAGDGETVVLGAGTIGLLVLAALRQLVEHPGPIVVVAKHPHQRHWANELGADVVCEPGELAGVVRRQTRSLQMGEQLTCGADHVVDCVGSSDSIRQALRVVAPGGRIDLVGMPATVTTDLTGLWHREIAIRGCYAYTHDEFAQAFDVVRAARLGRLVSATYRLDRYQDALRHAAEAGRRGAVKIAFDLRDEKERSS
;
A
#
# COMPACT_ATOMS: atom_id res chain seq x y z
N MET A 1 0.77 8.78 24.49
CA MET A 1 0.59 9.81 23.43
C MET A 1 1.75 9.69 22.46
N VAL A 2 1.54 9.95 21.17
CA VAL A 2 2.59 9.90 20.14
C VAL A 2 2.77 11.31 19.58
N ARG A 3 4.01 11.77 19.49
CA ARG A 3 4.40 12.98 18.77
C ARG A 3 4.91 12.58 17.39
N PRO A 4 4.13 12.78 16.30
CA PRO A 4 4.58 12.42 14.95
C PRO A 4 5.87 13.13 14.58
N ARG A 5 6.80 12.42 13.97
CA ARG A 5 8.07 12.89 13.40
C ARG A 5 8.00 13.00 11.89
N LEU A 6 7.58 11.91 11.24
CA LEU A 6 7.17 11.93 9.83
C LEU A 6 5.79 11.29 9.70
N SER A 7 5.00 11.82 8.75
CA SER A 7 3.74 11.21 8.33
C SER A 7 3.65 11.15 6.82
N GLY A 8 3.55 9.95 6.27
CA GLY A 8 3.42 9.73 4.83
C GLY A 8 2.10 10.26 4.27
N ILE A 9 2.09 10.55 2.99
CA ILE A 9 0.87 10.87 2.23
C ILE A 9 0.55 9.69 1.34
N CYS A 10 -0.59 9.05 1.58
CA CYS A 10 -1.10 7.92 0.82
C CYS A 10 -2.06 8.38 -0.30
N GLY A 11 -2.25 7.53 -1.30
CA GLY A 11 -3.27 7.74 -2.32
C GLY A 11 -4.70 7.81 -1.77
N SER A 12 -4.99 7.08 -0.67
CA SER A 12 -6.27 7.13 0.03
C SER A 12 -6.53 8.48 0.72
N ASP A 13 -5.48 9.11 1.27
CA ASP A 13 -5.59 10.47 1.84
C ASP A 13 -5.95 11.47 0.73
N LEU A 14 -5.27 11.38 -0.42
CA LEU A 14 -5.55 12.25 -1.57
C LEU A 14 -6.98 12.07 -2.08
N ALA A 15 -7.43 10.83 -2.24
CA ALA A 15 -8.80 10.54 -2.66
C ALA A 15 -9.83 11.10 -1.68
N THR A 16 -9.55 11.07 -0.38
CA THR A 16 -10.43 11.62 0.66
C THR A 16 -10.47 13.14 0.60
N VAL A 17 -9.33 13.80 0.51
CA VAL A 17 -9.23 15.27 0.42
C VAL A 17 -9.93 15.80 -0.84
N ASP A 18 -9.82 15.07 -1.96
CA ASP A 18 -10.46 15.44 -3.24
C ASP A 18 -11.94 15.02 -3.33
N GLY A 19 -12.49 14.35 -2.29
CA GLY A 19 -13.86 13.83 -2.29
C GLY A 19 -14.09 12.70 -3.29
N MET A 20 -13.03 12.00 -3.68
CA MET A 20 -13.05 10.90 -4.67
C MET A 20 -13.08 9.52 -4.03
N SER A 21 -13.11 9.43 -2.70
CA SER A 21 -13.27 8.16 -1.99
C SER A 21 -14.59 7.49 -2.34
N SER A 22 -14.57 6.16 -2.41
CA SER A 22 -15.78 5.39 -2.70
C SER A 22 -16.84 5.61 -1.62
N ARG A 23 -18.11 5.79 -2.02
CA ARG A 23 -19.24 5.82 -1.10
C ARG A 23 -19.41 4.55 -0.27
N TYR A 24 -18.79 3.46 -0.67
CA TYR A 24 -18.71 2.24 0.14
C TYR A 24 -18.18 2.51 1.56
N PHE A 25 -17.30 3.50 1.72
CA PHE A 25 -16.71 3.83 3.02
C PHE A 25 -17.59 4.71 3.90
N GLU A 26 -18.62 5.39 3.37
CA GLU A 26 -19.48 6.31 4.13
C GLU A 26 -20.04 5.72 5.45
N PRO A 27 -20.54 4.46 5.51
CA PRO A 27 -21.09 3.90 6.75
C PRO A 27 -20.02 3.35 7.71
N ILE A 28 -18.77 3.27 7.31
CA ILE A 28 -17.69 2.63 8.07
C ILE A 28 -16.51 3.56 8.35
N VAL A 29 -16.69 4.86 8.12
CA VAL A 29 -15.76 5.95 8.44
C VAL A 29 -16.55 7.10 9.04
N SER A 30 -16.07 7.70 10.13
CA SER A 30 -16.69 8.84 10.79
C SER A 30 -15.93 10.13 10.53
N PHE A 31 -16.63 11.27 10.56
CA PHE A 31 -16.11 12.61 10.33
C PHE A 31 -16.54 13.58 11.43
N PRO A 32 -15.76 14.63 11.73
CA PRO A 32 -14.45 14.98 11.13
C PRO A 32 -13.30 14.15 11.70
N PHE A 33 -12.20 14.00 10.96
CA PHE A 33 -10.98 13.37 11.45
C PHE A 33 -9.72 14.12 10.98
N VAL A 34 -8.59 13.88 11.66
CA VAL A 34 -7.26 14.35 11.24
C VAL A 34 -6.63 13.23 10.41
N PRO A 35 -6.26 13.48 9.12
CA PRO A 35 -5.68 12.45 8.25
C PRO A 35 -4.27 12.01 8.66
N GLY A 36 -3.74 11.02 7.94
CA GLY A 36 -2.39 10.48 8.08
C GLY A 36 -2.35 9.20 8.88
N HIS A 37 -2.15 8.09 8.20
CA HIS A 37 -2.11 6.73 8.77
C HIS A 37 -0.75 6.05 8.63
N GLU A 38 0.21 6.66 7.94
CA GLU A 38 1.58 6.19 7.81
C GLU A 38 2.48 7.05 8.71
N VAL A 39 2.68 6.63 9.96
CA VAL A 39 3.24 7.50 11.01
C VAL A 39 4.41 6.86 11.72
N VAL A 40 5.55 7.56 11.74
CA VAL A 40 6.59 7.37 12.74
C VAL A 40 6.54 8.54 13.72
N GLY A 41 6.62 8.25 15.00
CA GLY A 41 6.56 9.25 16.07
C GLY A 41 7.40 8.88 17.27
N GLU A 42 7.36 9.73 18.28
CA GLU A 42 8.10 9.60 19.52
C GLU A 42 7.14 9.60 20.70
N LEU A 43 7.38 8.74 21.66
CA LEU A 43 6.68 8.70 22.94
C LEU A 43 7.31 9.65 23.96
N ASP A 44 6.61 9.89 25.08
CA ASP A 44 7.09 10.78 26.15
C ASP A 44 8.41 10.30 26.79
N ASP A 45 8.74 9.02 26.67
CA ASP A 45 10.01 8.45 27.15
C ASP A 45 11.17 8.58 26.14
N GLY A 46 10.93 9.23 25.00
CA GLY A 46 11.91 9.41 23.92
C GLY A 46 12.03 8.20 22.98
N SER A 47 11.28 7.11 23.20
CA SER A 47 11.32 5.98 22.29
C SER A 47 10.57 6.26 20.99
N ARG A 48 11.16 5.89 19.86
CA ARG A 48 10.50 6.00 18.54
C ARG A 48 9.60 4.81 18.27
N VAL A 49 8.45 5.10 17.70
CA VAL A 49 7.45 4.07 17.32
C VAL A 49 6.89 4.32 15.92
N VAL A 50 6.53 3.25 15.24
CA VAL A 50 5.62 3.29 14.08
C VAL A 50 4.24 2.93 14.58
N VAL A 51 3.22 3.63 14.11
CA VAL A 51 1.83 3.38 14.49
C VAL A 51 1.19 2.45 13.46
N GLU A 52 0.71 1.30 13.92
CA GLU A 52 -0.17 0.42 13.13
C GLU A 52 -1.60 1.00 13.17
N PRO A 53 -2.13 1.54 12.07
CA PRO A 53 -3.37 2.32 12.13
C PRO A 53 -4.65 1.49 12.25
N VAL A 54 -4.65 0.19 11.97
CA VAL A 54 -5.86 -0.66 11.90
C VAL A 54 -6.62 -0.68 13.21
N LEU A 55 -7.92 -0.30 13.18
CA LEU A 55 -8.80 -0.21 14.35
C LEU A 55 -9.61 -1.50 14.56
N HIS A 56 -8.96 -2.54 15.02
CA HIS A 56 -9.56 -3.85 15.29
C HIS A 56 -10.11 -3.98 16.73
N CYS A 57 -10.66 -5.15 17.10
CA CYS A 57 -11.36 -5.37 18.37
C CYS A 57 -10.60 -4.91 19.62
N ALA A 58 -9.29 -5.21 19.74
CA ALA A 58 -8.50 -4.81 20.90
C ALA A 58 -8.43 -3.28 21.05
N ILE A 59 -8.23 -2.57 19.93
CA ILE A 59 -8.18 -1.10 19.91
C ILE A 59 -9.53 -0.49 20.27
N ARG A 60 -10.63 -1.18 19.94
CA ARG A 60 -12.00 -0.76 20.20
C ARG A 60 -12.55 -1.18 21.57
N GLY A 61 -11.71 -1.83 22.40
CA GLY A 61 -12.13 -2.32 23.71
C GLY A 61 -13.19 -3.43 23.66
N ILE A 62 -13.18 -4.25 22.59
CA ILE A 62 -14.15 -5.33 22.39
C ILE A 62 -13.54 -6.65 22.84
N ASP A 63 -14.13 -7.26 23.87
CA ASP A 63 -13.80 -8.57 24.40
C ASP A 63 -15.11 -9.36 24.65
N PRO A 64 -15.26 -10.59 24.16
CA PRO A 64 -14.32 -11.32 23.31
C PRO A 64 -14.20 -10.71 21.90
N PRO A 65 -13.05 -10.91 21.22
CA PRO A 65 -12.85 -10.43 19.87
C PRO A 65 -13.76 -11.15 18.87
N CYS A 66 -14.02 -10.54 17.71
CA CYS A 66 -14.73 -11.20 16.60
C CYS A 66 -13.89 -12.35 16.01
N ASP A 67 -14.52 -13.21 15.21
CA ASP A 67 -13.87 -14.41 14.65
C ASP A 67 -12.63 -14.07 13.82
N MET A 68 -12.68 -12.99 13.05
CA MET A 68 -11.53 -12.54 12.26
C MET A 68 -10.35 -12.11 13.15
N CYS A 69 -10.62 -11.30 14.17
CA CYS A 69 -9.57 -10.87 15.11
C CYS A 69 -9.03 -12.04 15.93
N ALA A 70 -9.88 -12.97 16.36
CA ALA A 70 -9.47 -14.19 17.07
C ALA A 70 -8.58 -15.10 16.20
N ALA A 71 -8.76 -15.06 14.86
CA ALA A 71 -7.94 -15.77 13.89
C ALA A 71 -6.68 -15.00 13.46
N GLY A 72 -6.34 -13.84 14.09
CA GLY A 72 -5.22 -13.00 13.72
C GLY A 72 -5.44 -12.13 12.47
N ARG A 73 -6.61 -12.18 11.85
CA ARG A 73 -6.96 -11.43 10.64
C ARG A 73 -7.55 -10.06 11.00
N THR A 74 -6.75 -9.25 11.68
CA THR A 74 -7.16 -7.95 12.25
C THR A 74 -7.60 -6.95 11.20
N ASN A 75 -7.03 -7.00 10.00
CA ASN A 75 -7.40 -6.20 8.84
C ASN A 75 -8.84 -6.45 8.34
N LEU A 76 -9.44 -7.58 8.71
CA LEU A 76 -10.81 -7.96 8.36
C LEU A 76 -11.74 -7.94 9.58
N CYS A 77 -11.47 -7.09 10.56
CA CYS A 77 -12.29 -6.95 11.76
C CYS A 77 -13.76 -6.70 11.39
N GLU A 78 -14.67 -7.53 11.95
CA GLU A 78 -16.11 -7.43 11.71
C GLU A 78 -16.78 -6.35 12.58
N ARG A 79 -16.02 -5.70 13.46
CA ARG A 79 -16.53 -4.77 14.49
C ARG A 79 -16.12 -3.32 14.25
N VAL A 80 -15.92 -2.91 12.99
CA VAL A 80 -15.42 -1.57 12.59
C VAL A 80 -16.32 -0.39 13.01
N ALA A 81 -17.55 -0.65 13.38
CA ALA A 81 -18.54 0.32 13.85
C ALA A 81 -19.04 0.04 15.28
N PHE A 82 -18.29 -0.75 16.07
CA PHE A 82 -18.67 -1.13 17.43
C PHE A 82 -17.54 -0.80 18.42
N GLY A 83 -17.85 -0.90 19.73
CA GLY A 83 -16.92 -0.60 20.80
C GLY A 83 -17.03 0.85 21.25
N HIS A 84 -15.93 1.39 21.78
CA HIS A 84 -15.90 2.76 22.32
C HIS A 84 -15.47 3.83 21.29
N LEU A 85 -15.14 3.41 20.05
CA LEU A 85 -14.80 4.32 18.96
C LEU A 85 -15.94 4.40 17.94
N GLU A 86 -16.15 5.58 17.39
CA GLU A 86 -17.00 5.78 16.22
C GLU A 86 -16.54 4.92 15.02
N PRO A 87 -17.40 4.73 13.99
CA PRO A 87 -17.03 3.94 12.82
C PRO A 87 -15.70 4.40 12.22
N GLY A 88 -14.82 3.44 11.96
CA GLY A 88 -13.50 3.73 11.39
C GLY A 88 -12.69 2.47 11.15
N LEU A 89 -11.99 2.42 10.02
CA LEU A 89 -11.14 1.30 9.64
C LEU A 89 -9.72 1.46 10.19
N GLN A 90 -9.24 2.69 10.26
CA GLN A 90 -7.87 3.05 10.61
C GLN A 90 -7.83 4.37 11.37
N SER A 91 -6.82 4.57 12.21
CA SER A 91 -6.47 5.90 12.71
C SER A 91 -6.21 6.82 11.52
N GLY A 92 -6.69 8.07 11.60
CA GLY A 92 -6.68 8.98 10.45
C GLY A 92 -7.89 8.86 9.52
N PHE A 93 -8.86 7.95 9.84
CA PHE A 93 -10.16 7.77 9.19
C PHE A 93 -11.27 7.48 10.21
N CYS A 94 -11.15 8.00 11.42
CA CYS A 94 -12.10 7.85 12.51
C CYS A 94 -12.13 9.13 13.34
N GLU A 95 -13.33 9.62 13.70
CA GLU A 95 -13.52 10.85 14.44
C GLU A 95 -12.81 10.83 15.82
N ASP A 96 -12.84 9.68 16.49
CA ASP A 96 -12.26 9.52 17.84
C ASP A 96 -10.76 9.27 17.85
N THR A 97 -10.13 9.09 16.67
CA THR A 97 -8.69 8.87 16.57
C THR A 97 -7.99 10.04 15.91
N GLY A 98 -6.82 10.38 16.40
CA GLY A 98 -5.94 11.29 15.68
C GLY A 98 -5.35 10.64 14.43
N GLY A 99 -4.75 11.48 13.58
CA GLY A 99 -3.91 11.05 12.48
C GLY A 99 -2.56 11.78 12.51
N GLY A 100 -1.62 11.30 11.74
CA GLY A 100 -0.25 11.80 11.74
C GLY A 100 -0.06 13.22 11.18
N TRP A 101 -1.10 13.82 10.57
CA TRP A 101 -1.02 15.22 10.13
C TRP A 101 -1.36 16.16 11.29
N SER A 102 -0.76 15.92 12.42
CA SER A 102 -0.95 16.66 13.66
C SER A 102 0.35 16.73 14.47
N THR A 103 0.40 17.62 15.46
CA THR A 103 1.53 17.72 16.39
C THR A 103 1.52 16.61 17.44
N PHE A 104 0.35 16.05 17.74
CA PHE A 104 0.15 14.93 18.66
C PHE A 104 -1.01 14.06 18.20
N MET A 105 -0.89 12.77 18.44
CA MET A 105 -1.98 11.82 18.24
C MET A 105 -2.06 10.83 19.40
N VAL A 106 -3.25 10.30 19.64
CA VAL A 106 -3.46 9.20 20.59
C VAL A 106 -3.43 7.89 19.80
N ALA A 107 -2.67 6.92 20.30
CA ALA A 107 -2.67 5.55 19.80
C ALA A 107 -2.76 4.58 20.99
N HIS A 108 -3.38 3.45 20.77
CA HIS A 108 -3.45 2.36 21.74
C HIS A 108 -2.10 1.62 21.78
N ASP A 109 -1.70 1.09 22.94
CA ASP A 109 -0.41 0.37 23.06
C ASP A 109 -0.23 -0.75 22.03
N ALA A 110 -1.32 -1.46 21.69
CA ALA A 110 -1.30 -2.52 20.69
C ALA A 110 -1.09 -2.01 19.24
N GLN A 111 -1.08 -0.71 19.00
CA GLN A 111 -0.77 -0.09 17.70
C GLN A 111 0.71 0.33 17.61
N LEU A 112 1.48 0.19 18.68
CA LEU A 112 2.81 0.76 18.78
C LEU A 112 3.89 -0.29 18.52
N HIS A 113 4.63 -0.13 17.45
CA HIS A 113 5.81 -0.93 17.13
C HIS A 113 7.07 -0.10 17.33
N ARG A 114 8.00 -0.56 18.18
CA ARG A 114 9.25 0.15 18.44
C ARG A 114 10.12 0.19 17.18
N VAL A 115 10.61 1.39 16.87
CA VAL A 115 11.56 1.60 15.77
C VAL A 115 12.95 1.12 16.20
N PRO A 116 13.61 0.23 15.45
CA PRO A 116 14.99 -0.17 15.71
C PRO A 116 15.95 1.02 15.65
N ASP A 117 17.03 0.97 16.42
CA ASP A 117 18.00 2.08 16.51
C ASP A 117 18.71 2.37 15.18
N ASP A 118 18.84 1.37 14.32
CA ASP A 118 19.46 1.47 13.00
C ASP A 118 18.54 2.06 11.91
N PHE A 119 17.26 2.31 12.23
CA PHE A 119 16.30 2.91 11.29
C PHE A 119 16.36 4.44 11.32
N SER A 120 16.36 5.05 10.16
CA SER A 120 15.99 6.47 10.00
C SER A 120 14.48 6.67 10.16
N ASP A 121 14.04 7.92 10.32
CA ASP A 121 12.60 8.22 10.29
C ASP A 121 12.02 7.96 8.89
N GLU A 122 12.84 8.15 7.84
CA GLU A 122 12.49 7.86 6.46
C GLU A 122 12.31 6.35 6.21
N ASP A 123 13.10 5.49 6.86
CA ASP A 123 12.86 4.03 6.82
C ASP A 123 11.58 3.69 7.60
N ALA A 124 11.42 4.26 8.78
CA ALA A 124 10.29 3.96 9.66
C ALA A 124 8.93 4.37 9.06
N VAL A 125 8.83 5.51 8.37
CA VAL A 125 7.58 5.94 7.72
C VAL A 125 7.17 5.05 6.55
N MET A 126 8.09 4.25 6.01
CA MET A 126 7.82 3.28 4.95
C MET A 126 7.29 1.94 5.46
N VAL A 127 7.29 1.68 6.77
CA VAL A 127 6.87 0.40 7.35
C VAL A 127 5.39 0.14 7.08
N GLU A 128 4.52 1.08 7.36
CA GLU A 128 3.07 0.91 7.16
C GLU A 128 2.71 0.55 5.71
N PRO A 129 3.10 1.32 4.68
CA PRO A 129 2.76 0.96 3.31
C PRO A 129 3.48 -0.32 2.85
N THR A 130 4.64 -0.67 3.44
CA THR A 130 5.33 -1.93 3.14
C THR A 130 4.57 -3.13 3.71
N ALA A 131 3.88 -2.99 4.85
CA ALA A 131 3.06 -4.07 5.41
C ALA A 131 1.95 -4.50 4.45
N CYS A 132 1.35 -3.59 3.68
CA CYS A 132 0.41 -3.94 2.61
C CYS A 132 1.05 -4.84 1.53
N ALA A 133 2.30 -4.56 1.20
CA ALA A 133 3.05 -5.37 0.23
C ALA A 133 3.46 -6.74 0.81
N VAL A 134 3.79 -6.81 2.08
CA VAL A 134 4.05 -8.07 2.82
C VAL A 134 2.80 -8.95 2.79
N HIS A 135 1.63 -8.40 3.11
CA HIS A 135 0.35 -9.11 3.05
C HIS A 135 0.08 -9.71 1.66
N LEU A 136 0.36 -8.97 0.59
CA LEU A 136 0.28 -9.51 -0.76
C LEU A 136 1.29 -10.66 -0.96
N ALA A 137 2.56 -10.47 -0.57
CA ALA A 137 3.62 -11.44 -0.80
C ALA A 137 3.33 -12.79 -0.12
N HIS A 138 2.77 -12.79 1.09
CA HIS A 138 2.33 -14.01 1.79
C HIS A 138 1.24 -14.78 1.06
N SER A 139 0.46 -14.11 0.24
CA SER A 139 -0.59 -14.72 -0.56
C SER A 139 -0.12 -15.13 -1.96
N HIS A 140 1.11 -14.77 -2.31
CA HIS A 140 1.71 -15.18 -3.59
C HIS A 140 1.91 -16.69 -3.61
N ALA A 141 1.57 -17.33 -4.72
CA ALA A 141 1.72 -18.76 -4.91
C ALA A 141 2.24 -19.06 -6.31
N GLY A 142 3.16 -20.02 -6.36
CA GLY A 142 3.74 -20.48 -7.61
C GLY A 142 5.02 -19.73 -8.01
N ASP A 143 5.64 -20.25 -9.06
CA ASP A 143 6.89 -19.75 -9.67
C ASP A 143 6.65 -19.20 -11.09
N GLY A 144 5.38 -19.00 -11.45
CA GLY A 144 4.96 -18.46 -12.73
C GLY A 144 5.24 -16.96 -12.89
N GLU A 145 4.98 -16.45 -14.08
CA GLU A 145 5.20 -15.04 -14.39
C GLU A 145 4.27 -14.14 -13.58
N THR A 146 4.85 -13.16 -12.91
CA THR A 146 4.13 -12.11 -12.17
C THR A 146 4.25 -10.77 -12.87
N VAL A 147 3.12 -10.08 -13.04
CA VAL A 147 3.05 -8.70 -13.55
C VAL A 147 2.62 -7.76 -12.43
N VAL A 148 3.41 -6.72 -12.15
CA VAL A 148 3.04 -5.62 -11.25
C VAL A 148 2.65 -4.40 -12.08
N LEU A 149 1.37 -4.04 -12.04
CA LEU A 149 0.84 -2.86 -12.74
C LEU A 149 0.99 -1.61 -11.89
N GLY A 150 1.84 -0.70 -12.34
CA GLY A 150 2.12 0.56 -11.67
C GLY A 150 3.32 0.47 -10.73
N ALA A 151 4.29 1.36 -10.95
CA ALA A 151 5.51 1.49 -10.15
C ALA A 151 5.49 2.80 -9.32
N GLY A 152 4.35 3.10 -8.71
CA GLY A 152 4.23 4.08 -7.62
C GLY A 152 4.75 3.49 -6.32
N THR A 153 4.49 4.17 -5.19
CA THR A 153 4.93 3.69 -3.87
C THR A 153 4.55 2.21 -3.67
N ILE A 154 3.26 1.88 -3.73
CA ILE A 154 2.82 0.52 -3.41
C ILE A 154 3.36 -0.54 -4.38
N GLY A 155 3.45 -0.25 -5.68
CA GLY A 155 3.98 -1.23 -6.65
C GLY A 155 5.47 -1.50 -6.49
N LEU A 156 6.26 -0.50 -6.11
CA LEU A 156 7.68 -0.69 -5.78
C LEU A 156 7.86 -1.49 -4.48
N LEU A 157 7.00 -1.26 -3.48
CA LEU A 157 7.00 -2.03 -2.23
C LEU A 157 6.57 -3.48 -2.47
N VAL A 158 5.56 -3.73 -3.31
CA VAL A 158 5.16 -5.08 -3.74
C VAL A 158 6.32 -5.81 -4.40
N LEU A 159 7.03 -5.17 -5.33
CA LEU A 159 8.22 -5.75 -5.95
C LEU A 159 9.27 -6.13 -4.90
N ALA A 160 9.56 -5.21 -3.96
CA ALA A 160 10.53 -5.45 -2.90
C ALA A 160 10.11 -6.61 -2.00
N ALA A 161 8.83 -6.66 -1.57
CA ALA A 161 8.31 -7.73 -0.72
C ALA A 161 8.34 -9.09 -1.43
N LEU A 162 7.93 -9.18 -2.70
CA LEU A 162 8.03 -10.41 -3.49
C LEU A 162 9.47 -10.92 -3.58
N ARG A 163 10.44 -10.03 -3.79
CA ARG A 163 11.87 -10.40 -3.87
C ARG A 163 12.47 -10.85 -2.54
N GLN A 164 11.97 -10.32 -1.42
CA GLN A 164 12.51 -10.63 -0.09
C GLN A 164 11.83 -11.84 0.57
N LEU A 165 10.55 -12.05 0.32
CA LEU A 165 9.75 -13.01 1.09
C LEU A 165 9.35 -14.24 0.30
N VAL A 166 9.30 -14.18 -1.03
CA VAL A 166 8.95 -15.33 -1.86
C VAL A 166 10.22 -16.01 -2.33
N GLU A 167 10.40 -17.28 -1.96
CA GLU A 167 11.62 -18.04 -2.28
C GLU A 167 11.86 -18.16 -3.79
N HIS A 168 10.79 -18.42 -4.56
CA HIS A 168 10.83 -18.54 -6.02
C HIS A 168 9.70 -17.72 -6.64
N PRO A 169 9.87 -16.38 -6.74
CA PRO A 169 8.78 -15.51 -7.22
C PRO A 169 8.54 -15.58 -8.73
N GLY A 170 9.33 -16.40 -9.45
CA GLY A 170 9.31 -16.42 -10.92
C GLY A 170 9.79 -15.09 -11.54
N PRO A 171 9.63 -14.94 -12.85
CA PRO A 171 9.91 -13.67 -13.53
C PRO A 171 8.92 -12.59 -13.10
N ILE A 172 9.40 -11.40 -12.73
CA ILE A 172 8.56 -10.24 -12.37
C ILE A 172 8.69 -9.16 -13.43
N VAL A 173 7.57 -8.86 -14.10
CA VAL A 173 7.43 -7.75 -15.02
C VAL A 173 6.80 -6.56 -14.28
N VAL A 174 7.43 -5.39 -14.33
CA VAL A 174 6.90 -4.17 -13.72
C VAL A 174 6.51 -3.16 -14.79
N VAL A 175 5.27 -2.68 -14.72
CA VAL A 175 4.76 -1.63 -15.62
C VAL A 175 5.00 -0.26 -14.99
N ALA A 176 5.86 0.53 -15.60
CA ALA A 176 6.30 1.83 -15.09
C ALA A 176 6.19 2.94 -16.15
N LYS A 177 5.34 3.92 -15.89
CA LYS A 177 5.05 5.02 -16.84
C LYS A 177 6.18 6.05 -16.92
N HIS A 178 6.85 6.34 -15.80
CA HIS A 178 7.81 7.44 -15.69
C HIS A 178 9.24 6.95 -15.56
N PRO A 179 10.26 7.68 -16.06
CA PRO A 179 11.68 7.25 -16.04
C PRO A 179 12.20 6.88 -14.64
N HIS A 180 11.89 7.70 -13.61
CA HIS A 180 12.32 7.42 -12.23
C HIS A 180 11.67 6.15 -11.67
N GLN A 181 10.41 5.86 -12.04
CA GLN A 181 9.74 4.62 -11.66
C GLN A 181 10.43 3.40 -12.28
N ARG A 182 10.84 3.50 -13.55
CA ARG A 182 11.61 2.44 -14.23
C ARG A 182 12.97 2.24 -13.57
N HIS A 183 13.64 3.33 -13.21
CA HIS A 183 14.89 3.26 -12.45
C HIS A 183 14.72 2.49 -11.15
N TRP A 184 13.75 2.87 -10.31
CA TRP A 184 13.50 2.19 -9.04
C TRP A 184 13.05 0.74 -9.19
N ALA A 185 12.23 0.42 -10.21
CA ALA A 185 11.84 -0.96 -10.49
C ALA A 185 13.06 -1.84 -10.83
N ASN A 186 14.01 -1.34 -11.63
CA ASN A 186 15.25 -2.05 -11.91
C ASN A 186 16.11 -2.21 -10.64
N GLU A 187 16.29 -1.15 -9.86
CA GLU A 187 17.06 -1.17 -8.61
C GLU A 187 16.48 -2.16 -7.57
N LEU A 188 15.17 -2.33 -7.54
CA LEU A 188 14.48 -3.26 -6.63
C LEU A 188 14.34 -4.67 -7.20
N GLY A 189 14.93 -4.93 -8.40
CA GLY A 189 15.09 -6.27 -8.92
C GLY A 189 13.97 -6.78 -9.83
N ALA A 190 13.28 -5.90 -10.57
CA ALA A 190 12.40 -6.35 -11.66
C ALA A 190 13.21 -7.05 -12.76
N ASP A 191 12.72 -8.19 -13.27
CA ASP A 191 13.37 -8.88 -14.40
C ASP A 191 13.12 -8.14 -15.72
N VAL A 192 11.93 -7.56 -15.87
CA VAL A 192 11.58 -6.73 -17.02
C VAL A 192 10.80 -5.51 -16.55
N VAL A 193 11.19 -4.35 -17.07
CA VAL A 193 10.44 -3.10 -16.86
C VAL A 193 9.96 -2.60 -18.21
N CYS A 194 8.66 -2.30 -18.33
CA CYS A 194 8.07 -1.82 -19.57
C CYS A 194 7.10 -0.66 -19.36
N GLU A 195 6.76 0.05 -20.43
CA GLU A 195 5.70 1.04 -20.43
C GLU A 195 4.32 0.40 -20.56
N PRO A 196 3.23 1.07 -20.13
CA PRO A 196 1.88 0.48 -20.19
C PRO A 196 1.47 -0.03 -21.58
N GLY A 197 1.88 0.66 -22.64
CA GLY A 197 1.58 0.27 -24.04
C GLY A 197 2.34 -0.97 -24.54
N GLU A 198 3.42 -1.36 -23.85
CA GLU A 198 4.30 -2.46 -24.24
C GLU A 198 3.93 -3.78 -23.55
N LEU A 199 3.16 -3.73 -22.44
CA LEU A 199 2.91 -4.86 -21.55
C LEU A 199 2.46 -6.12 -22.29
N ALA A 200 1.40 -6.04 -23.11
CA ALA A 200 0.89 -7.22 -23.81
C ALA A 200 1.93 -7.86 -24.74
N GLY A 201 2.76 -7.04 -25.36
CA GLY A 201 3.87 -7.50 -26.19
C GLY A 201 4.99 -8.17 -25.38
N VAL A 202 5.27 -7.67 -24.17
CA VAL A 202 6.27 -8.24 -23.25
C VAL A 202 5.77 -9.61 -22.77
N VAL A 203 4.59 -9.67 -22.14
CA VAL A 203 4.02 -10.92 -21.61
C VAL A 203 3.85 -11.95 -22.71
N ARG A 204 3.38 -11.54 -23.91
CA ARG A 204 3.27 -12.44 -25.04
C ARG A 204 4.59 -13.12 -25.41
N ARG A 205 5.71 -12.39 -25.38
CA ARG A 205 7.03 -12.96 -25.72
C ARG A 205 7.52 -13.91 -24.63
N GLN A 206 7.36 -13.54 -23.36
CA GLN A 206 7.83 -14.35 -22.23
C GLN A 206 7.05 -15.66 -22.11
N THR A 207 5.71 -15.58 -22.22
CA THR A 207 4.83 -16.76 -22.11
C THR A 207 4.62 -17.51 -23.42
N ARG A 208 5.27 -17.05 -24.53
CA ARG A 208 5.09 -17.61 -25.89
C ARG A 208 3.63 -17.67 -26.32
N SER A 209 2.84 -16.70 -25.87
CA SER A 209 1.41 -16.62 -26.17
C SER A 209 1.13 -16.23 -27.62
N LEU A 210 0.01 -16.72 -28.14
CA LEU A 210 -0.62 -16.12 -29.31
C LEU A 210 -1.58 -15.01 -28.83
N GLN A 211 -1.79 -14.03 -29.68
CA GLN A 211 -2.80 -13.00 -29.43
C GLN A 211 -4.05 -13.32 -30.25
N MET A 212 -5.20 -13.36 -29.56
CA MET A 212 -6.53 -13.58 -30.17
C MET A 212 -7.44 -12.39 -29.79
N GLY A 213 -7.66 -11.50 -30.74
CA GLY A 213 -8.29 -10.21 -30.45
C GLY A 213 -7.43 -9.39 -29.47
N GLU A 214 -7.99 -9.02 -28.34
CA GLU A 214 -7.26 -8.30 -27.30
C GLU A 214 -6.64 -9.20 -26.22
N GLN A 215 -6.90 -10.51 -26.26
CA GLN A 215 -6.47 -11.45 -25.22
C GLN A 215 -5.25 -12.26 -25.66
N LEU A 216 -4.48 -12.73 -24.69
CA LEU A 216 -3.41 -13.69 -24.87
C LEU A 216 -3.93 -15.11 -24.60
N THR A 217 -3.45 -16.11 -25.37
CA THR A 217 -3.82 -17.53 -25.18
C THR A 217 -3.22 -18.14 -23.94
N CYS A 218 -2.03 -17.69 -23.53
CA CYS A 218 -1.43 -17.86 -22.23
C CYS A 218 -1.32 -16.47 -21.61
N GLY A 219 -0.52 -16.28 -20.59
CA GLY A 219 -0.33 -14.97 -19.97
C GLY A 219 0.43 -15.08 -18.66
N ALA A 220 0.41 -14.05 -17.86
CA ALA A 220 1.00 -14.08 -16.53
C ALA A 220 0.10 -14.86 -15.56
N ASP A 221 0.69 -15.71 -14.75
CA ASP A 221 -0.04 -16.50 -13.75
C ASP A 221 -0.61 -15.62 -12.65
N HIS A 222 0.08 -14.53 -12.35
CA HIS A 222 -0.31 -13.56 -11.33
C HIS A 222 -0.16 -12.13 -11.83
N VAL A 223 -1.22 -11.34 -11.72
CA VAL A 223 -1.19 -9.90 -12.01
C VAL A 223 -1.55 -9.13 -10.74
N VAL A 224 -0.70 -8.21 -10.32
CA VAL A 224 -0.92 -7.34 -9.15
C VAL A 224 -1.23 -5.94 -9.64
N ASP A 225 -2.48 -5.50 -9.45
CA ASP A 225 -2.88 -4.14 -9.79
C ASP A 225 -2.67 -3.19 -8.60
N CYS A 226 -1.62 -2.37 -8.70
CA CYS A 226 -1.27 -1.33 -7.73
C CYS A 226 -1.80 0.06 -8.13
N VAL A 227 -2.68 0.14 -9.14
CA VAL A 227 -3.24 1.41 -9.67
C VAL A 227 -4.72 1.54 -9.36
N GLY A 228 -5.52 0.48 -9.53
CA GLY A 228 -6.95 0.45 -9.25
C GLY A 228 -7.82 1.23 -10.26
N SER A 229 -7.32 1.51 -11.46
CA SER A 229 -8.07 2.23 -12.49
C SER A 229 -8.78 1.29 -13.47
N SER A 230 -9.80 1.80 -14.18
CA SER A 230 -10.44 1.05 -15.26
C SER A 230 -9.45 0.57 -16.31
N ASP A 231 -8.42 1.37 -16.60
CA ASP A 231 -7.40 1.00 -17.58
C ASP A 231 -6.46 -0.09 -17.08
N SER A 232 -6.03 -0.04 -15.82
CA SER A 232 -5.17 -1.07 -15.24
C SER A 232 -5.91 -2.41 -15.14
N ILE A 233 -7.17 -2.41 -14.72
CA ILE A 233 -8.00 -3.62 -14.65
C ILE A 233 -8.20 -4.25 -16.04
N ARG A 234 -8.46 -3.43 -17.08
CA ARG A 234 -8.52 -3.95 -18.46
C ARG A 234 -7.18 -4.53 -18.93
N GLN A 235 -6.06 -3.89 -18.59
CA GLN A 235 -4.74 -4.44 -18.90
C GLN A 235 -4.48 -5.74 -18.14
N ALA A 236 -4.86 -5.84 -16.86
CA ALA A 236 -4.75 -7.06 -16.08
C ALA A 236 -5.51 -8.22 -16.74
N LEU A 237 -6.80 -8.02 -17.06
CA LEU A 237 -7.64 -9.01 -17.72
C LEU A 237 -7.11 -9.44 -19.10
N ARG A 238 -6.42 -8.55 -19.80
CA ARG A 238 -5.82 -8.83 -21.10
C ARG A 238 -4.62 -9.77 -21.02
N VAL A 239 -3.79 -9.62 -19.96
CA VAL A 239 -2.50 -10.31 -19.87
C VAL A 239 -2.46 -11.46 -18.88
N VAL A 240 -3.46 -11.62 -18.02
CA VAL A 240 -3.53 -12.74 -17.09
C VAL A 240 -3.76 -14.05 -17.83
N ALA A 241 -3.14 -15.14 -17.38
CA ALA A 241 -3.32 -16.48 -17.94
C ALA A 241 -4.73 -17.05 -17.65
N PRO A 242 -5.24 -18.01 -18.46
CA PRO A 242 -6.36 -18.84 -18.03
C PRO A 242 -6.05 -19.57 -16.72
N GLY A 243 -6.99 -19.53 -15.76
CA GLY A 243 -6.79 -20.04 -14.40
C GLY A 243 -5.90 -19.14 -13.52
N GLY A 244 -5.41 -18.03 -14.04
CA GLY A 244 -4.55 -17.09 -13.31
C GLY A 244 -5.32 -16.20 -12.34
N ARG A 245 -4.58 -15.36 -11.62
CA ARG A 245 -5.13 -14.50 -10.56
C ARG A 245 -4.76 -13.04 -10.75
N ILE A 246 -5.71 -12.16 -10.42
CA ILE A 246 -5.52 -10.70 -10.32
C ILE A 246 -5.73 -10.29 -8.88
N ASP A 247 -4.72 -9.71 -8.23
CA ASP A 247 -4.82 -9.11 -6.91
C ASP A 247 -4.92 -7.57 -7.02
N LEU A 248 -5.96 -7.00 -6.41
CA LEU A 248 -6.19 -5.55 -6.35
C LEU A 248 -5.62 -5.01 -5.04
N VAL A 249 -4.50 -4.31 -5.12
CA VAL A 249 -3.81 -3.65 -3.98
C VAL A 249 -4.03 -2.14 -4.03
N GLY A 250 -4.02 -1.54 -5.21
CA GLY A 250 -4.43 -0.15 -5.40
C GLY A 250 -5.92 0.02 -5.09
N MET A 251 -6.28 1.08 -4.35
CA MET A 251 -7.67 1.35 -4.01
C MET A 251 -8.51 1.52 -5.30
N PRO A 252 -9.45 0.60 -5.59
CA PRO A 252 -10.18 0.62 -6.85
C PRO A 252 -11.29 1.68 -6.83
N ALA A 253 -11.49 2.31 -7.98
CA ALA A 253 -12.67 3.11 -8.27
C ALA A 253 -13.84 2.23 -8.73
N THR A 254 -14.97 2.85 -9.06
CA THR A 254 -16.05 2.16 -9.78
C THR A 254 -15.58 1.83 -11.19
N VAL A 255 -15.63 0.54 -11.55
CA VAL A 255 -15.16 0.04 -12.85
C VAL A 255 -16.29 -0.69 -13.56
N THR A 256 -16.46 -0.37 -14.84
CA THR A 256 -17.35 -1.14 -15.75
C THR A 256 -16.47 -1.97 -16.67
N THR A 257 -16.67 -3.31 -16.67
CA THR A 257 -15.93 -4.24 -17.50
C THR A 257 -16.80 -5.41 -17.95
N ASP A 258 -16.46 -6.00 -19.11
CA ASP A 258 -17.06 -7.26 -19.57
C ASP A 258 -16.42 -8.43 -18.81
N LEU A 259 -17.23 -9.16 -18.06
CA LEU A 259 -16.78 -10.30 -17.26
C LEU A 259 -16.74 -11.63 -18.04
N THR A 260 -17.11 -11.64 -19.33
CA THR A 260 -17.11 -12.87 -20.15
C THR A 260 -15.74 -13.54 -20.17
N GLY A 261 -14.67 -12.74 -20.35
CA GLY A 261 -13.31 -13.26 -20.36
C GLY A 261 -12.87 -13.83 -19.00
N LEU A 262 -13.33 -13.23 -17.90
CA LEU A 262 -13.07 -13.72 -16.55
C LEU A 262 -13.76 -15.07 -16.32
N TRP A 263 -15.05 -15.17 -16.66
CA TRP A 263 -15.83 -16.41 -16.53
C TRP A 263 -15.28 -17.54 -17.41
N HIS A 264 -15.07 -17.27 -18.71
CA HIS A 264 -14.62 -18.28 -19.67
C HIS A 264 -13.21 -18.83 -19.37
N ARG A 265 -12.33 -18.00 -18.79
CA ARG A 265 -10.93 -18.35 -18.52
C ARG A 265 -10.68 -18.73 -17.07
N GLU A 266 -11.73 -18.80 -16.24
CA GLU A 266 -11.66 -19.14 -14.81
C GLU A 266 -10.66 -18.25 -14.03
N ILE A 267 -10.64 -16.94 -14.35
CA ILE A 267 -9.74 -15.98 -13.71
C ILE A 267 -10.26 -15.62 -12.33
N ALA A 268 -9.42 -15.68 -11.29
CA ALA A 268 -9.72 -15.19 -9.96
C ALA A 268 -9.37 -13.70 -9.83
N ILE A 269 -10.27 -12.90 -9.22
CA ILE A 269 -9.95 -11.53 -8.79
C ILE A 269 -10.09 -11.49 -7.27
N ARG A 270 -9.06 -10.98 -6.58
CA ARG A 270 -9.03 -10.88 -5.13
C ARG A 270 -8.65 -9.47 -4.69
N GLY A 271 -9.35 -8.93 -3.69
CA GLY A 271 -8.90 -7.73 -2.97
C GLY A 271 -7.76 -8.06 -2.01
N CYS A 272 -6.80 -7.16 -1.89
CA CYS A 272 -5.70 -7.22 -0.94
C CYS A 272 -5.73 -5.92 -0.13
N TYR A 273 -6.17 -6.00 1.14
CA TYR A 273 -6.43 -4.84 1.98
C TYR A 273 -5.63 -4.90 3.28
N ALA A 274 -4.87 -3.85 3.55
CA ALA A 274 -4.06 -3.69 4.77
C ALA A 274 -3.19 -4.94 5.06
N TYR A 275 -3.12 -5.37 6.31
CA TYR A 275 -2.21 -6.42 6.79
C TYR A 275 -2.68 -6.94 8.16
N THR A 276 -2.11 -8.04 8.61
CA THR A 276 -2.19 -8.52 9.98
C THR A 276 -1.09 -7.89 10.85
N HIS A 277 -1.23 -7.99 12.16
CA HIS A 277 -0.22 -7.48 13.11
C HIS A 277 1.18 -8.09 12.87
N ASP A 278 1.24 -9.39 12.59
CA ASP A 278 2.52 -10.09 12.33
C ASP A 278 3.16 -9.62 11.02
N GLU A 279 2.36 -9.38 10.00
CA GLU A 279 2.83 -8.85 8.71
C GLU A 279 3.34 -7.41 8.83
N PHE A 280 2.71 -6.61 9.70
CA PHE A 280 3.23 -5.28 10.02
C PHE A 280 4.61 -5.35 10.69
N ALA A 281 4.78 -6.23 11.66
CA ALA A 281 6.08 -6.46 12.29
C ALA A 281 7.14 -6.92 11.29
N GLN A 282 6.79 -7.80 10.34
CA GLN A 282 7.70 -8.29 9.31
C GLN A 282 8.10 -7.20 8.29
N ALA A 283 7.27 -6.18 8.10
CA ALA A 283 7.57 -5.09 7.17
C ALA A 283 8.87 -4.35 7.51
N PHE A 284 9.27 -4.28 8.77
CA PHE A 284 10.57 -3.71 9.17
C PHE A 284 11.74 -4.43 8.47
N ASP A 285 11.70 -5.76 8.39
CA ASP A 285 12.77 -6.53 7.75
C ASP A 285 12.85 -6.25 6.24
N VAL A 286 11.70 -6.13 5.57
CA VAL A 286 11.65 -5.79 4.14
C VAL A 286 12.16 -4.36 3.91
N VAL A 287 11.74 -3.40 4.74
CA VAL A 287 12.24 -2.01 4.66
C VAL A 287 13.74 -1.95 4.79
N ARG A 288 14.31 -2.65 5.80
CA ARG A 288 15.75 -2.73 6.03
C ARG A 288 16.49 -3.36 4.86
N ALA A 289 16.05 -4.55 4.44
CA ALA A 289 16.73 -5.33 3.39
C ALA A 289 16.75 -4.58 2.04
N ALA A 290 15.63 -3.97 1.66
CA ALA A 290 15.50 -3.22 0.41
C ALA A 290 15.87 -1.73 0.54
N ARG A 291 16.19 -1.24 1.76
CA ARG A 291 16.56 0.15 2.06
C ARG A 291 15.50 1.13 1.53
N LEU A 292 14.24 0.91 1.92
CA LEU A 292 13.08 1.57 1.31
C LEU A 292 12.92 3.05 1.73
N GLY A 293 13.55 3.50 2.81
CA GLY A 293 13.56 4.92 3.21
C GLY A 293 14.05 5.85 2.08
N ARG A 294 14.94 5.36 1.20
CA ARG A 294 15.41 6.12 0.02
C ARG A 294 14.32 6.43 -1.02
N LEU A 295 13.14 5.84 -0.90
CA LEU A 295 11.98 6.17 -1.75
C LEU A 295 11.25 7.42 -1.28
N VAL A 296 11.52 7.93 -0.07
CA VAL A 296 11.00 9.21 0.41
C VAL A 296 11.69 10.33 -0.40
N SER A 297 10.96 10.87 -1.35
CA SER A 297 11.50 11.79 -2.35
C SER A 297 11.51 13.24 -1.90
N ALA A 298 10.58 13.62 -1.04
CA ALA A 298 10.52 14.95 -0.44
C ALA A 298 9.68 14.96 0.84
N THR A 299 10.03 15.86 1.74
CA THR A 299 9.28 16.14 2.96
C THR A 299 8.83 17.61 2.99
N TYR A 300 7.73 17.87 3.67
CA TYR A 300 7.13 19.19 3.80
C TYR A 300 6.72 19.45 5.24
N ARG A 301 6.90 20.68 5.69
CA ARG A 301 6.26 21.12 6.95
C ARG A 301 4.74 21.09 6.79
N LEU A 302 4.04 20.86 7.91
CA LEU A 302 2.57 20.78 7.89
C LEU A 302 1.90 22.08 7.42
N ASP A 303 2.50 23.24 7.71
CA ASP A 303 2.01 24.55 7.24
C ASP A 303 2.07 24.71 5.69
N ARG A 304 2.82 23.82 5.01
CA ARG A 304 2.89 23.75 3.55
C ARG A 304 2.06 22.59 2.97
N TYR A 305 0.98 22.20 3.66
CA TYR A 305 0.18 21.04 3.27
C TYR A 305 -0.33 21.07 1.81
N GLN A 306 -0.71 22.25 1.30
CA GLN A 306 -1.19 22.38 -0.09
C GLN A 306 -0.11 22.01 -1.13
N ASP A 307 1.15 22.40 -0.87
CA ASP A 307 2.27 22.05 -1.74
C ASP A 307 2.60 20.56 -1.65
N ALA A 308 2.55 19.99 -0.44
CA ALA A 308 2.76 18.57 -0.19
C ALA A 308 1.72 17.71 -0.91
N LEU A 309 0.43 18.01 -0.74
CA LEU A 309 -0.66 17.30 -1.40
C LEU A 309 -0.57 17.37 -2.93
N ARG A 310 -0.29 18.60 -3.47
CA ARG A 310 -0.07 18.77 -4.91
C ARG A 310 1.13 17.96 -5.40
N HIS A 311 2.24 17.94 -4.64
CA HIS A 311 3.41 17.13 -5.01
C HIS A 311 3.08 15.65 -4.99
N ALA A 312 2.39 15.15 -3.97
CA ALA A 312 1.97 13.76 -3.87
C ALA A 312 1.02 13.35 -5.02
N ALA A 313 0.02 14.18 -5.34
CA ALA A 313 -0.89 13.94 -6.46
C ALA A 313 -0.19 13.91 -7.84
N GLU A 314 0.89 14.67 -7.98
CA GLU A 314 1.71 14.78 -9.20
C GLU A 314 3.02 13.98 -9.13
N ALA A 315 3.22 13.14 -8.12
CA ALA A 315 4.49 12.48 -7.82
C ALA A 315 5.14 11.85 -9.06
N GLY A 316 4.37 11.09 -9.84
CA GLY A 316 4.86 10.46 -11.06
C GLY A 316 5.41 11.46 -12.08
N ARG A 317 4.73 12.58 -12.31
CA ARG A 317 5.19 13.62 -13.24
C ARG A 317 6.37 14.43 -12.71
N ARG A 318 6.50 14.53 -11.39
CA ARG A 318 7.54 15.31 -10.71
C ARG A 318 8.76 14.50 -10.30
N GLY A 319 8.83 13.24 -10.71
CA GLY A 319 9.98 12.38 -10.43
C GLY A 319 10.05 11.88 -8.99
N ALA A 320 8.94 11.89 -8.27
CA ALA A 320 8.85 11.47 -6.87
C ALA A 320 8.15 10.12 -6.71
N VAL A 321 8.43 9.43 -5.60
CA VAL A 321 7.77 8.17 -5.20
C VAL A 321 6.93 8.41 -3.96
N LYS A 322 7.55 8.71 -2.81
CA LYS A 322 6.86 8.96 -1.54
C LYS A 322 7.07 10.40 -1.09
N ILE A 323 5.97 11.02 -0.67
CA ILE A 323 5.98 12.35 -0.06
C ILE A 323 5.50 12.19 1.39
N ALA A 324 6.12 12.92 2.31
CA ALA A 324 5.73 12.91 3.72
C ALA A 324 5.68 14.33 4.31
N PHE A 325 4.93 14.50 5.39
CA PHE A 325 5.07 15.66 6.27
C PHE A 325 6.22 15.44 7.25
N ASP A 326 7.03 16.46 7.43
CA ASP A 326 8.08 16.53 8.45
C ASP A 326 7.59 17.40 9.60
N LEU A 327 7.31 16.74 10.72
CA LEU A 327 6.75 17.34 11.93
C LEU A 327 7.80 17.53 13.03
N ARG A 328 9.07 17.18 12.74
CA ARG A 328 10.20 17.36 13.65
C ARG A 328 10.46 18.83 13.91
N ASP A 329 11.04 19.16 15.05
CA ASP A 329 11.47 20.51 15.38
C ASP A 329 12.62 20.99 14.47
N GLU A 330 12.83 22.31 14.34
CA GLU A 330 13.88 22.87 13.47
C GLU A 330 15.29 22.37 13.81
N LYS A 331 15.55 22.10 15.09
CA LYS A 331 16.84 21.55 15.55
C LYS A 331 17.04 20.10 15.10
N GLU A 332 15.99 19.30 15.12
CA GLU A 332 16.01 17.89 14.72
C GLU A 332 16.11 17.70 13.20
N ARG A 333 15.61 18.68 12.42
CA ARG A 333 15.71 18.67 10.95
C ARG A 333 17.10 19.00 10.42
N SER A 334 17.92 19.61 11.26
CA SER A 334 19.28 20.08 10.89
C SER A 334 20.39 19.11 11.32
N SER A 335 20.03 18.06 12.06
CA SER A 335 20.93 17.00 12.52
C SER A 335 20.84 15.77 11.61
#